data_4660971b06b6353c047da12a7847f93a
#
_entry.id   4660971b06b6353c047da12a7847f93a
#
_cell.length_a   1.000
_cell.length_b   1.000
_cell.length_c   1.000
_cell.angle_alpha   90.00
_cell.angle_beta   90.00
_cell.angle_gamma   90.00
#
_symmetry.space_group_name_H-M   'P 1'
#
loop_
_entity.id
_entity.type
_entity.pdbx_description
1 polymer ?
#
loop_
_entity_poly.entity_id
_entity_poly.type
_entity_poly.pdbx_seq_one_letter_code
_entity_poly.pdbx_strand_id
1 'polypeptide(L)'
;MAEVTCAFTGHRPKSFPWGYNESAPGCVLLKEVLTAQISALAEQGVTDWLSGMAQGVDLWCAQIVLDMRKKNPALKLHAILPCEGQESKWSAAAQALYRSILEQADEVVYVNREYSANCMLERNRYMVDRASILLAVYNGAYRSGTGMTMRYAQKLGREIIVIDPISRNISYQGSGHI
;
A
#
# COMPACT_ATOMS: atom_id res chain seq x y z
N MET A 1 -19.50 -11.25 -10.75
CA MET A 1 -19.35 -10.17 -9.76
C MET A 1 -18.14 -9.34 -10.13
N ALA A 2 -18.25 -8.02 -10.00
CA ALA A 2 -17.11 -7.15 -10.26
C ALA A 2 -16.00 -7.46 -9.22
N GLU A 3 -14.76 -7.53 -9.69
CA GLU A 3 -13.61 -7.69 -8.82
C GLU A 3 -13.47 -6.44 -7.94
N VAL A 4 -13.37 -6.62 -6.64
CA VAL A 4 -13.18 -5.50 -5.70
C VAL A 4 -11.69 -5.30 -5.48
N THR A 5 -11.25 -4.08 -5.67
CA THR A 5 -9.84 -3.71 -5.69
C THR A 5 -9.52 -2.75 -4.54
N CYS A 6 -8.48 -3.05 -3.79
CA CYS A 6 -7.93 -2.22 -2.74
C CYS A 6 -6.53 -1.75 -3.11
N ALA A 7 -6.27 -0.45 -2.98
CA ALA A 7 -4.94 0.12 -3.11
C ALA A 7 -4.36 0.44 -1.73
N PHE A 8 -3.06 0.37 -1.61
CA PHE A 8 -2.32 0.74 -0.40
C PHE A 8 -1.67 2.11 -0.56
N THR A 9 -1.59 2.85 0.53
CA THR A 9 -0.74 4.02 0.67
C THR A 9 -0.24 4.15 2.09
N GLY A 10 0.93 4.73 2.28
CA GLY A 10 1.49 4.89 3.61
C GLY A 10 2.86 5.55 3.57
N HIS A 11 3.33 5.91 4.74
CA HIS A 11 4.61 6.58 4.89
C HIS A 11 5.78 5.63 4.64
N ARG A 12 6.91 6.22 4.26
CA ARG A 12 8.20 5.52 4.16
C ARG A 12 8.84 5.39 5.54
N PRO A 13 9.82 4.49 5.70
CA PRO A 13 10.42 4.22 7.02
C PRO A 13 10.89 5.44 7.80
N LYS A 14 11.41 6.46 7.12
CA LYS A 14 11.90 7.69 7.76
C LYS A 14 10.84 8.44 8.56
N SER A 15 9.56 8.27 8.23
CA SER A 15 8.45 8.96 8.89
C SER A 15 7.96 8.25 10.14
N PHE A 16 8.48 7.07 10.44
CA PHE A 16 8.12 6.32 11.64
C PHE A 16 9.15 6.50 12.75
N PRO A 17 8.74 6.47 14.04
CA PRO A 17 9.69 6.59 15.15
C PRO A 17 10.79 5.53 15.15
N TRP A 18 10.49 4.33 14.64
CA TRP A 18 11.43 3.21 14.55
C TRP A 18 12.32 3.22 13.31
N GLY A 19 12.04 4.13 12.34
CA GLY A 19 12.79 4.20 11.10
C GLY A 19 12.78 2.87 10.34
N TYR A 20 13.97 2.35 10.04
CA TYR A 20 14.13 1.08 9.30
C TYR A 20 14.14 -0.17 10.20
N ASN A 21 14.02 0.00 11.52
CA ASN A 21 14.02 -1.13 12.45
C ASN A 21 12.65 -1.81 12.51
N GLU A 22 12.40 -2.75 11.61
CA GLU A 22 11.13 -3.48 11.54
C GLU A 22 10.92 -4.45 12.69
N SER A 23 11.95 -4.70 13.52
CA SER A 23 11.83 -5.50 14.76
C SER A 23 11.32 -4.69 15.94
N ALA A 24 11.21 -3.37 15.81
CA ALA A 24 10.66 -2.52 16.86
C ALA A 24 9.21 -2.92 17.18
N PRO A 25 8.82 -2.94 18.46
CA PRO A 25 7.47 -3.36 18.86
C PRO A 25 6.35 -2.62 18.13
N GLY A 26 6.51 -1.32 17.93
CA GLY A 26 5.52 -0.50 17.21
C GLY A 26 5.34 -0.92 15.75
N CYS A 27 6.43 -1.29 15.07
CA CYS A 27 6.37 -1.77 13.70
C CYS A 27 5.71 -3.15 13.62
N VAL A 28 6.07 -4.05 14.52
CA VAL A 28 5.48 -5.40 14.59
C VAL A 28 3.96 -5.30 14.80
N LEU A 29 3.53 -4.48 15.74
CA LEU A 29 2.11 -4.27 16.03
C LEU A 29 1.36 -3.62 14.85
N LEU A 30 1.97 -2.67 14.16
CA LEU A 30 1.38 -2.06 12.98
C LEU A 30 1.18 -3.10 11.86
N LYS A 31 2.15 -3.96 11.64
CA LYS A 31 2.03 -5.05 10.64
C LYS A 31 0.92 -6.03 11.02
N GLU A 32 0.73 -6.31 12.31
CA GLU A 32 -0.38 -7.16 12.77
C GLU A 32 -1.74 -6.53 12.47
N VAL A 33 -1.88 -5.22 12.70
CA VAL A 33 -3.11 -4.48 12.39
C VAL A 33 -3.36 -4.49 10.88
N LEU A 34 -2.33 -4.26 10.07
CA LEU A 34 -2.44 -4.33 8.61
C LEU A 34 -2.88 -5.73 8.15
N THR A 35 -2.29 -6.77 8.70
CA THR A 35 -2.66 -8.16 8.39
C THR A 35 -4.13 -8.43 8.70
N ALA A 36 -4.61 -7.98 9.87
CA ALA A 36 -6.00 -8.14 10.26
C ALA A 36 -6.95 -7.38 9.32
N GLN A 37 -6.61 -6.17 8.92
CA GLN A 37 -7.44 -5.38 8.00
C GLN A 37 -7.48 -5.98 6.60
N ILE A 38 -6.34 -6.41 6.07
CA ILE A 38 -6.27 -7.06 4.76
C ILE A 38 -7.08 -8.37 4.78
N SER A 39 -6.94 -9.16 5.85
CA SER A 39 -7.70 -10.40 6.02
C SER A 39 -9.22 -10.14 6.04
N ALA A 40 -9.67 -9.15 6.81
CA ALA A 40 -11.08 -8.78 6.88
C ALA A 40 -11.64 -8.33 5.52
N LEU A 41 -10.88 -7.52 4.78
CA LEU A 41 -11.26 -7.07 3.44
C LEU A 41 -11.32 -8.24 2.44
N ALA A 42 -10.38 -9.18 2.51
CA ALA A 42 -10.39 -10.37 1.68
C ALA A 42 -11.63 -11.24 1.96
N GLU A 43 -12.02 -11.38 3.22
CA GLU A 43 -13.25 -12.08 3.61
C GLU A 43 -14.50 -11.37 3.09
N GLN A 44 -14.46 -10.05 2.93
CA GLN A 44 -15.54 -9.25 2.36
C GLN A 44 -15.58 -9.28 0.82
N GLY A 45 -14.64 -9.96 0.18
CA GLY A 45 -14.63 -10.15 -1.26
C GLY A 45 -13.60 -9.33 -2.03
N VAL A 46 -12.68 -8.64 -1.37
CA VAL A 46 -11.57 -7.96 -2.04
C VAL A 46 -10.59 -9.01 -2.57
N THR A 47 -10.35 -9.00 -3.88
CA THR A 47 -9.47 -9.98 -4.55
C THR A 47 -8.20 -9.33 -5.09
N ASP A 48 -8.28 -8.10 -5.57
CA ASP A 48 -7.19 -7.42 -6.25
C ASP A 48 -6.58 -6.35 -5.36
N TRP A 49 -5.26 -6.39 -5.23
CA TRP A 49 -4.50 -5.56 -4.30
C TRP A 49 -3.41 -4.81 -5.06
N LEU A 50 -3.42 -3.48 -4.99
CA LEU A 50 -2.48 -2.63 -5.70
C LEU A 50 -1.44 -2.06 -4.73
N SER A 51 -0.18 -2.38 -4.94
CA SER A 51 0.94 -1.82 -4.17
C SER A 51 1.86 -1.00 -5.07
N GLY A 52 2.21 0.19 -4.60
CA GLY A 52 3.20 1.03 -5.27
C GLY A 52 4.63 0.59 -5.06
N MET A 53 4.85 -0.43 -4.23
CA MET A 53 6.15 -1.04 -3.99
C MET A 53 7.21 -0.09 -3.43
N ALA A 54 6.80 1.02 -2.82
CA ALA A 54 7.71 1.88 -2.07
C ALA A 54 8.13 1.19 -0.78
N GLN A 55 9.32 1.50 -0.30
CA GLN A 55 9.83 0.94 0.95
C GLN A 55 8.92 1.36 2.12
N GLY A 56 8.68 0.47 3.05
CA GLY A 56 7.77 0.66 4.18
C GLY A 56 6.42 0.00 3.94
N VAL A 57 5.34 0.73 4.14
CA VAL A 57 3.97 0.21 4.12
C VAL A 57 3.63 -0.55 2.84
N ASP A 58 3.99 -0.02 1.68
CA ASP A 58 3.68 -0.66 0.40
C ASP A 58 4.28 -2.06 0.30
N LEU A 59 5.55 -2.24 0.68
CA LEU A 59 6.20 -3.55 0.67
C LEU A 59 5.64 -4.47 1.74
N TRP A 60 5.34 -3.96 2.93
CA TRP A 60 4.73 -4.78 3.99
C TRP A 60 3.39 -5.33 3.56
N CYS A 61 2.54 -4.48 3.01
CA CYS A 61 1.22 -4.90 2.53
C CYS A 61 1.31 -5.89 1.36
N ALA A 62 2.24 -5.67 0.42
CA ALA A 62 2.49 -6.59 -0.67
C ALA A 62 2.88 -7.98 -0.16
N GLN A 63 3.78 -8.05 0.83
CA GLN A 63 4.19 -9.31 1.42
C GLN A 63 3.04 -10.01 2.15
N ILE A 64 2.22 -9.25 2.87
CA ILE A 64 1.03 -9.78 3.55
C ILE A 64 0.08 -10.43 2.53
N VAL A 65 -0.19 -9.76 1.41
CA VAL A 65 -1.04 -10.31 0.35
C VAL A 65 -0.46 -11.60 -0.22
N LEU A 66 0.85 -11.62 -0.50
CA LEU A 66 1.52 -12.83 -1.00
C LEU A 66 1.44 -14.00 -0.02
N ASP A 67 1.61 -13.73 1.27
CA ASP A 67 1.51 -14.76 2.31
C ASP A 67 0.07 -15.30 2.40
N MET A 68 -0.92 -14.43 2.34
CA MET A 68 -2.33 -14.82 2.36
C MET A 68 -2.74 -15.58 1.08
N ARG A 69 -2.17 -15.23 -0.07
CA ARG A 69 -2.43 -15.91 -1.35
C ARG A 69 -2.09 -17.40 -1.29
N LYS A 70 -1.13 -17.80 -0.47
CA LYS A 70 -0.77 -19.21 -0.28
C LYS A 70 -1.98 -20.05 0.20
N LYS A 71 -2.87 -19.45 0.99
CA LYS A 71 -4.08 -20.09 1.51
C LYS A 71 -5.33 -19.72 0.73
N ASN A 72 -5.32 -18.58 0.06
CA ASN A 72 -6.43 -18.09 -0.75
C ASN A 72 -5.93 -17.69 -2.14
N PRO A 73 -5.88 -18.64 -3.10
CA PRO A 73 -5.34 -18.37 -4.44
C PRO A 73 -6.14 -17.37 -5.28
N ALA A 74 -7.32 -16.96 -4.83
CA ALA A 74 -8.12 -15.94 -5.50
C ALA A 74 -7.50 -14.53 -5.36
N LEU A 75 -6.62 -14.32 -4.37
CA LEU A 75 -5.98 -13.03 -4.16
C LEU A 75 -4.91 -12.78 -5.23
N LYS A 76 -4.89 -11.56 -5.76
CA LYS A 76 -3.93 -11.12 -6.78
C LYS A 76 -3.21 -9.86 -6.31
N LEU A 77 -1.90 -9.87 -6.46
CA LEU A 77 -1.06 -8.71 -6.19
C LEU A 77 -0.65 -8.03 -7.50
N HIS A 78 -0.95 -6.75 -7.60
CA HIS A 78 -0.55 -5.89 -8.71
C HIS A 78 0.51 -4.92 -8.21
N ALA A 79 1.72 -5.01 -8.75
CA ALA A 79 2.79 -4.08 -8.45
C ALA A 79 2.73 -2.91 -9.43
N ILE A 80 2.45 -1.72 -8.92
CA ILE A 80 2.28 -0.51 -9.72
C ILE A 80 3.48 0.40 -9.49
N LEU A 81 4.39 0.42 -10.44
CA LEU A 81 5.70 1.07 -10.29
C LEU A 81 5.67 2.48 -10.90
N PRO A 82 6.27 3.46 -10.21
CA PRO A 82 6.31 4.84 -10.72
C PRO A 82 7.23 4.97 -11.93
N CYS A 83 8.34 4.23 -11.93
CA CYS A 83 9.36 4.22 -12.97
C CYS A 83 10.28 3.02 -12.76
N GLU A 84 11.17 2.77 -13.71
CA GLU A 84 12.24 1.79 -13.53
C GLU A 84 13.24 2.31 -12.49
N GLY A 85 13.75 1.40 -11.65
CA GLY A 85 14.81 1.69 -10.70
C GLY A 85 14.42 2.51 -9.47
N GLN A 86 13.14 2.50 -9.05
CA GLN A 86 12.78 3.19 -7.80
C GLN A 86 13.57 2.70 -6.59
N GLU A 87 14.02 1.45 -6.61
CA GLU A 87 14.79 0.78 -5.54
C GLU A 87 16.30 1.02 -5.61
N SER A 88 16.77 1.76 -6.61
CA SER A 88 18.21 1.84 -6.94
C SER A 88 19.09 2.35 -5.79
N LYS A 89 18.55 3.17 -4.90
CA LYS A 89 19.27 3.75 -3.75
C LYS A 89 18.99 3.04 -2.43
N TRP A 90 18.24 1.95 -2.45
CA TRP A 90 17.95 1.20 -1.23
C TRP A 90 19.10 0.26 -0.86
N SER A 91 19.06 -0.27 0.37
CA SER A 91 20.01 -1.28 0.80
C SER A 91 19.90 -2.55 -0.06
N ALA A 92 20.98 -3.36 -0.09
CA ALA A 92 20.96 -4.62 -0.83
C ALA A 92 19.84 -5.55 -0.36
N ALA A 93 19.57 -5.61 0.95
CA ALA A 93 18.49 -6.43 1.50
C ALA A 93 17.11 -5.93 1.05
N ALA A 94 16.89 -4.62 1.06
CA ALA A 94 15.62 -4.03 0.60
C ALA A 94 15.41 -4.25 -0.92
N GLN A 95 16.46 -4.13 -1.71
CA GLN A 95 16.41 -4.42 -3.14
C GLN A 95 16.09 -5.90 -3.42
N ALA A 96 16.66 -6.81 -2.65
CA ALA A 96 16.42 -8.25 -2.79
C ALA A 96 14.94 -8.57 -2.48
N LEU A 97 14.39 -7.99 -1.40
CA LEU A 97 12.97 -8.13 -1.05
C LEU A 97 12.06 -7.59 -2.16
N TYR A 98 12.37 -6.42 -2.67
CA TYR A 98 11.64 -5.78 -3.77
C TYR A 98 11.57 -6.70 -5.00
N ARG A 99 12.70 -7.22 -5.43
CA ARG A 99 12.78 -8.13 -6.58
C ARG A 99 12.01 -9.43 -6.33
N SER A 100 12.13 -10.00 -5.14
CA SER A 100 11.40 -11.21 -4.76
C SER A 100 9.88 -11.01 -4.85
N ILE A 101 9.38 -9.88 -4.37
CA ILE A 101 7.95 -9.56 -4.46
C ILE A 101 7.52 -9.36 -5.91
N LEU A 102 8.32 -8.65 -6.73
CA LEU A 102 8.02 -8.46 -8.15
C LEU A 102 7.93 -9.78 -8.91
N GLU A 103 8.82 -10.72 -8.63
CA GLU A 103 8.80 -12.06 -9.25
C GLU A 103 7.53 -12.84 -8.92
N GLN A 104 6.94 -12.59 -7.75
CA GLN A 104 5.74 -13.28 -7.28
C GLN A 104 4.44 -12.53 -7.61
N ALA A 105 4.51 -11.26 -8.01
CA ALA A 105 3.34 -10.46 -8.33
C ALA A 105 2.59 -11.04 -9.54
N ASP A 106 1.27 -10.94 -9.50
CA ASP A 106 0.41 -11.39 -10.61
C ASP A 106 0.50 -10.44 -11.81
N GLU A 107 0.73 -9.16 -11.54
CA GLU A 107 0.91 -8.14 -12.57
C GLU A 107 1.94 -7.13 -12.13
N VAL A 108 2.75 -6.64 -13.07
CA VAL A 108 3.70 -5.54 -12.86
C VAL A 108 3.42 -4.47 -13.91
N VAL A 109 3.08 -3.26 -13.45
CA VAL A 109 2.77 -2.11 -14.32
C VAL A 109 3.79 -1.02 -14.06
N TYR A 110 4.38 -0.48 -15.13
CA TYR A 110 5.20 0.74 -15.08
C TYR A 110 4.34 1.92 -15.55
N VAL A 111 4.00 2.82 -14.65
CA VAL A 111 3.22 4.02 -14.99
C VAL A 111 4.04 4.94 -15.89
N ASN A 112 5.33 5.06 -15.58
CA ASN A 112 6.33 5.71 -16.45
C ASN A 112 7.55 4.80 -16.54
N ARG A 113 8.30 4.87 -17.64
CA ARG A 113 9.56 4.15 -17.77
C ARG A 113 10.71 4.88 -17.12
N GLU A 114 10.75 6.19 -17.28
CA GLU A 114 11.80 7.04 -16.76
C GLU A 114 11.35 7.81 -15.53
N TYR A 115 12.29 8.12 -14.66
CA TYR A 115 12.03 8.97 -13.50
C TYR A 115 11.63 10.39 -13.95
N SER A 116 10.60 10.93 -13.28
CA SER A 116 10.22 12.33 -13.38
C SER A 116 9.83 12.85 -11.99
N ALA A 117 9.76 14.17 -11.84
CA ALA A 117 9.39 14.78 -10.56
C ALA A 117 7.99 14.36 -10.08
N ASN A 118 7.10 14.01 -11.01
CA ASN A 118 5.70 13.66 -10.71
C ASN A 118 5.41 12.17 -10.80
N CYS A 119 6.40 11.31 -11.09
CA CYS A 119 6.13 9.89 -11.35
C CYS A 119 5.49 9.16 -10.16
N MET A 120 5.86 9.51 -8.92
CA MET A 120 5.25 8.93 -7.71
C MET A 120 3.79 9.35 -7.57
N LEU A 121 3.49 10.62 -7.83
CA LEU A 121 2.12 11.14 -7.78
C LEU A 121 1.25 10.49 -8.86
N GLU A 122 1.75 10.37 -10.07
CA GLU A 122 1.04 9.73 -11.19
C GLU A 122 0.77 8.27 -10.88
N ARG A 123 1.74 7.54 -10.28
CA ARG A 123 1.55 6.17 -9.84
C ARG A 123 0.45 6.08 -8.78
N ASN A 124 0.45 6.96 -7.79
CA ASN A 124 -0.56 6.96 -6.73
C ASN A 124 -1.97 7.21 -7.31
N ARG A 125 -2.10 8.13 -8.23
CA ARG A 125 -3.37 8.40 -8.93
C ARG A 125 -3.83 7.21 -9.77
N TYR A 126 -2.91 6.56 -10.46
CA TYR A 126 -3.20 5.34 -11.22
C TYR A 126 -3.85 4.27 -10.33
N MET A 127 -3.31 4.05 -9.14
CA MET A 127 -3.85 3.08 -8.18
C MET A 127 -5.24 3.49 -7.68
N VAL A 128 -5.42 4.74 -7.28
CA VAL A 128 -6.71 5.23 -6.77
C VAL A 128 -7.78 5.21 -7.85
N ASP A 129 -7.44 5.54 -9.10
CA ASP A 129 -8.38 5.47 -10.22
C ASP A 129 -8.97 4.07 -10.39
N ARG A 130 -8.22 3.03 -10.07
CA ARG A 130 -8.58 1.62 -10.27
C ARG A 130 -9.10 0.93 -9.03
N ALA A 131 -8.98 1.53 -7.86
CA ALA A 131 -9.39 0.94 -6.60
C ALA A 131 -10.70 1.54 -6.10
N SER A 132 -11.54 0.72 -5.49
CA SER A 132 -12.73 1.18 -4.79
C SER A 132 -12.42 1.50 -3.32
N ILE A 133 -11.37 0.89 -2.77
CA ILE A 133 -10.95 1.03 -1.38
C ILE A 133 -9.48 1.47 -1.34
N LEU A 134 -9.17 2.42 -0.48
CA LEU A 134 -7.81 2.82 -0.15
C LEU A 134 -7.52 2.47 1.31
N LEU A 135 -6.54 1.62 1.56
CA LEU A 135 -6.03 1.33 2.89
C LEU A 135 -4.79 2.18 3.13
N ALA A 136 -4.89 3.12 4.06
CA ALA A 136 -3.88 4.14 4.29
C ALA A 136 -3.30 4.05 5.69
N VAL A 137 -1.98 4.06 5.81
CA VAL A 137 -1.28 4.30 7.08
C VAL A 137 -0.85 5.76 7.08
N TYR A 138 -1.47 6.58 7.95
CA TYR A 138 -1.37 8.03 7.90
C TYR A 138 -1.17 8.64 9.28
N ASN A 139 -0.14 9.47 9.42
CA ASN A 139 0.25 10.13 10.67
C ASN A 139 -0.29 11.57 10.82
N GLY A 140 -1.14 12.03 9.91
CA GLY A 140 -1.68 13.39 9.92
C GLY A 140 -0.86 14.41 9.13
N ALA A 141 0.26 14.03 8.53
CA ALA A 141 1.12 14.95 7.76
C ALA A 141 0.44 15.39 6.46
N TYR A 142 -0.19 16.55 6.47
CA TYR A 142 -1.00 17.06 5.37
C TYR A 142 -0.25 17.12 4.03
N ARG A 143 1.02 17.55 4.06
CA ARG A 143 1.85 17.71 2.85
C ARG A 143 2.57 16.45 2.40
N SER A 144 2.32 15.31 3.04
CA SER A 144 2.92 14.03 2.65
C SER A 144 2.28 13.47 1.37
N GLY A 145 3.00 12.57 0.71
CA GLY A 145 2.46 11.81 -0.42
C GLY A 145 1.22 11.02 -0.03
N THR A 146 1.19 10.45 1.17
CA THR A 146 0.02 9.75 1.71
C THR A 146 -1.19 10.68 1.85
N GLY A 147 -0.98 11.87 2.44
CA GLY A 147 -2.05 12.87 2.56
C GLY A 147 -2.61 13.31 1.22
N MET A 148 -1.75 13.52 0.23
CA MET A 148 -2.16 13.87 -1.14
C MET A 148 -2.97 12.75 -1.79
N THR A 149 -2.54 11.50 -1.63
CA THR A 149 -3.24 10.33 -2.17
C THR A 149 -4.62 10.17 -1.53
N MET A 150 -4.72 10.38 -0.22
CA MET A 150 -6.01 10.32 0.49
C MET A 150 -6.98 11.40 0.00
N ARG A 151 -6.52 12.64 -0.19
CA ARG A 151 -7.37 13.72 -0.72
C ARG A 151 -7.85 13.42 -2.13
N TYR A 152 -7.00 12.85 -2.96
CA TYR A 152 -7.39 12.41 -4.30
C TYR A 152 -8.48 11.32 -4.24
N ALA A 153 -8.30 10.33 -3.37
CA ALA A 153 -9.30 9.28 -3.15
C ALA A 153 -10.63 9.84 -2.64
N GLN A 154 -10.59 10.81 -1.73
CA GLN A 154 -11.79 11.50 -1.24
C GLN A 154 -12.53 12.21 -2.38
N LYS A 155 -11.80 12.90 -3.24
CA LYS A 155 -12.36 13.60 -4.40
C LYS A 155 -13.08 12.64 -5.35
N LEU A 156 -12.58 11.41 -5.49
CA LEU A 156 -13.19 10.38 -6.34
C LEU A 156 -14.26 9.55 -5.61
N GLY A 157 -14.57 9.85 -4.34
CA GLY A 157 -15.57 9.14 -3.56
C GLY A 157 -15.18 7.72 -3.17
N ARG A 158 -13.88 7.42 -3.05
CA ARG A 158 -13.41 6.10 -2.63
C ARG A 158 -13.64 5.89 -1.14
N GLU A 159 -13.84 4.64 -0.74
CA GLU A 159 -13.79 4.27 0.67
C GLU A 159 -12.34 4.31 1.15
N ILE A 160 -12.10 4.93 2.29
CA ILE A 160 -10.75 5.04 2.84
C ILE A 160 -10.75 4.46 4.25
N ILE A 161 -9.85 3.51 4.49
CA ILE A 161 -9.56 2.96 5.82
C ILE A 161 -8.24 3.56 6.26
N VAL A 162 -8.25 4.28 7.37
CA VAL A 162 -7.06 4.99 7.88
C VAL A 162 -6.58 4.32 9.15
N ILE A 163 -5.31 3.96 9.19
CA ILE A 163 -4.63 3.41 10.37
C ILE A 163 -3.62 4.45 10.82
N ASP A 164 -3.75 4.91 12.08
CA ASP A 164 -2.72 5.73 12.71
C ASP A 164 -1.51 4.84 13.07
N PRO A 165 -0.28 5.16 12.62
CA PRO A 165 0.86 4.28 12.84
C PRO A 165 1.31 4.20 14.29
N ILE A 166 0.96 5.16 15.13
CA ILE A 166 1.39 5.22 16.52
C ILE A 166 0.34 4.61 17.45
N SER A 167 -0.90 5.10 17.39
CA SER A 167 -1.99 4.59 18.21
C SER A 167 -2.55 3.27 17.69
N ARG A 168 -2.39 3.03 16.39
CA ARG A 168 -2.99 1.93 15.63
C ARG A 168 -4.52 1.98 15.61
N ASN A 169 -5.08 3.14 15.93
CA ASN A 169 -6.51 3.38 15.78
C ASN A 169 -6.90 3.37 14.31
N ILE A 170 -8.07 2.81 14.04
CA ILE A 170 -8.61 2.69 12.69
C ILE A 170 -9.80 3.62 12.56
N SER A 171 -9.84 4.40 11.49
CA SER A 171 -10.96 5.25 11.14
C SER A 171 -11.35 5.03 9.69
N TYR A 172 -12.60 5.37 9.38
CA TYR A 172 -13.18 5.12 8.06
C TYR A 172 -13.67 6.44 7.48
N GLN A 173 -13.44 6.65 6.19
CA GLN A 173 -13.90 7.82 5.44
C GLN A 173 -14.53 7.34 4.12
N GLY A 174 -15.52 8.08 3.64
CA GLY A 174 -16.20 7.78 2.36
C GLY A 174 -17.68 7.51 2.52
N SER A 175 -18.38 7.38 1.38
CA SER A 175 -19.83 7.30 1.29
C SER A 175 -20.47 5.97 1.68
N GLY A 176 -19.68 4.99 2.08
CA GLY A 176 -20.16 3.63 2.40
C GLY A 176 -20.49 3.37 3.86
N HIS A 177 -20.29 4.33 4.74
CA HIS A 177 -20.56 4.18 6.16
C HIS A 177 -21.75 5.04 6.57
N ILE A 178 -22.92 4.52 6.28
CA ILE A 178 -24.16 4.94 6.93
C ILE A 178 -24.51 3.90 7.98
#